data_1e1c9064a571dd8a9da0cbd97d777af0
#
_entry.id   1e1c9064a571dd8a9da0cbd97d777af0
#
_cell.length_a   1.000
_cell.length_b   1.000
_cell.length_c   1.000
_cell.angle_alpha   90.00
_cell.angle_beta   90.00
_cell.angle_gamma   90.00
#
_symmetry.space_group_name_H-M   'P 1'
#
loop_
_entity.id
_entity.type
_entity.pdbx_description
1 polymer ?
#
loop_
_entity_poly.entity_id
_entity_poly.type
_entity_poly.pdbx_seq_one_letter_code
_entity_poly.pdbx_strand_id
1 'polypeptide(L)'
;MKIGRKYIEDEYGVLYSEDGAVLLGYNREVFHCAEYRIKDGVKILAANAFHNCQHLKSIFMPDSVTEDEGSIFEDCKNLEEARVSANLKNPDVAMFCGCSSLRYVELQEGLESIGENMFYGCTALKHIALPSTILYLFGDTFCVSGIEDIALHEGIKEIGHDAFNGCYHLKKLVIPSTVEHIGSWLVQGHKEFEGITCKSSKFRVEDEALISNEEDSLLACWTKMTEYHLPASVKNIRSVLNNQIETLYIDNPLDEIGFEAFIGCSSLKKIAYNATVRINKSANLYRSG
;
A
#
# COMPACT_ATOMS: atom_id res chain seq x y z
N MET A 1 -25.32 -24.30 3.61
CA MET A 1 -25.19 -25.76 3.56
C MET A 1 -23.91 -26.11 4.30
N LYS A 2 -23.97 -26.54 5.57
CA LYS A 2 -22.78 -26.91 6.35
C LYS A 2 -22.28 -28.24 5.83
N ILE A 3 -21.31 -28.19 4.94
CA ILE A 3 -20.51 -29.38 4.60
C ILE A 3 -19.63 -29.60 5.84
N GLY A 4 -19.85 -30.68 6.55
CA GLY A 4 -19.06 -31.05 7.73
C GLY A 4 -17.63 -31.37 7.33
N ARG A 5 -16.79 -30.34 7.16
CA ARG A 5 -15.35 -30.53 7.11
C ARG A 5 -14.93 -30.98 8.52
N LYS A 6 -14.34 -32.14 8.61
CA LYS A 6 -13.69 -32.58 9.83
C LYS A 6 -12.50 -31.67 10.06
N TYR A 7 -12.34 -31.20 11.28
CA TYR A 7 -11.23 -30.35 11.71
C TYR A 7 -10.72 -30.80 13.06
N ILE A 8 -9.51 -30.44 13.39
CA ILE A 8 -8.90 -30.61 14.70
C ILE A 8 -8.87 -29.21 15.34
N GLU A 9 -9.39 -29.10 16.55
CA GLU A 9 -9.29 -27.91 17.38
C GLU A 9 -8.14 -28.09 18.39
N ASP A 10 -7.28 -27.10 18.52
CA ASP A 10 -6.22 -27.15 19.55
C ASP A 10 -6.72 -26.60 20.90
N GLU A 11 -5.85 -26.64 21.90
CA GLU A 11 -6.14 -26.21 23.26
C GLU A 11 -6.49 -24.72 23.39
N TYR A 12 -6.17 -23.91 22.36
CA TYR A 12 -6.46 -22.48 22.28
C TYR A 12 -7.70 -22.18 21.44
N GLY A 13 -8.32 -23.18 20.84
CA GLY A 13 -9.49 -22.99 19.98
C GLY A 13 -9.14 -22.68 18.52
N VAL A 14 -7.89 -22.93 18.08
CA VAL A 14 -7.51 -22.78 16.67
C VAL A 14 -7.83 -24.05 15.90
N LEU A 15 -8.42 -23.87 14.71
CA LEU A 15 -8.97 -24.93 13.89
C LEU A 15 -8.01 -25.27 12.75
N TYR A 16 -7.72 -26.57 12.59
CA TYR A 16 -6.84 -27.09 11.57
C TYR A 16 -7.55 -28.19 10.74
N SER A 17 -7.08 -28.41 9.51
CA SER A 17 -7.44 -29.63 8.76
C SER A 17 -7.03 -30.90 9.50
N GLU A 18 -7.65 -32.04 9.18
CA GLU A 18 -7.37 -33.33 9.86
C GLU A 18 -5.90 -33.75 9.80
N ASP A 19 -5.20 -33.41 8.74
CA ASP A 19 -3.77 -33.66 8.54
C ASP A 19 -2.87 -32.57 9.17
N GLY A 20 -3.46 -31.51 9.73
CA GLY A 20 -2.75 -30.38 10.32
C GLY A 20 -2.06 -29.43 9.32
N ALA A 21 -2.24 -29.65 8.02
CA ALA A 21 -1.52 -28.87 7.00
C ALA A 21 -2.14 -27.49 6.72
N VAL A 22 -3.43 -27.31 7.02
CA VAL A 22 -4.15 -26.04 6.79
C VAL A 22 -4.66 -25.49 8.11
N LEU A 23 -4.34 -24.23 8.41
CA LEU A 23 -4.98 -23.45 9.45
C LEU A 23 -6.29 -22.87 8.90
N LEU A 24 -7.44 -23.32 9.45
CA LEU A 24 -8.78 -23.03 8.93
C LEU A 24 -9.42 -21.78 9.55
N GLY A 25 -9.03 -21.44 10.79
CA GLY A 25 -9.62 -20.36 11.55
C GLY A 25 -9.52 -20.57 13.05
N TYR A 26 -10.36 -19.87 13.79
CA TYR A 26 -10.41 -20.01 15.24
C TYR A 26 -11.86 -19.96 15.77
N ASN A 27 -12.06 -20.62 16.92
CA ASN A 27 -13.32 -20.55 17.65
C ASN A 27 -13.36 -19.27 18.49
N ARG A 28 -14.20 -18.32 18.12
CA ARG A 28 -14.29 -16.98 18.75
C ARG A 28 -14.70 -17.01 20.22
N GLU A 29 -15.35 -18.08 20.66
CA GLU A 29 -15.79 -18.22 22.06
C GLU A 29 -14.70 -18.81 22.93
N VAL A 30 -13.71 -19.47 22.34
CA VAL A 30 -12.62 -20.19 23.04
C VAL A 30 -11.30 -19.46 22.96
N PHE A 31 -11.00 -18.83 21.82
CA PHE A 31 -9.73 -18.18 21.59
C PHE A 31 -9.61 -16.87 22.36
N HIS A 32 -8.74 -16.85 23.37
CA HIS A 32 -8.44 -15.65 24.17
C HIS A 32 -6.93 -15.40 24.30
N CYS A 33 -6.11 -16.02 23.44
CA CYS A 33 -4.66 -15.87 23.50
C CYS A 33 -4.25 -14.48 23.01
N ALA A 34 -3.39 -13.83 23.80
CA ALA A 34 -2.71 -12.60 23.39
C ALA A 34 -1.53 -12.91 22.46
N GLU A 35 -0.86 -14.01 22.65
CA GLU A 35 0.30 -14.43 21.86
C GLU A 35 0.01 -15.83 21.30
N TYR A 36 0.16 -15.98 19.99
CA TYR A 36 -0.08 -17.28 19.37
C TYR A 36 1.03 -17.60 18.36
N ARG A 37 1.50 -18.85 18.47
CA ARG A 37 2.45 -19.43 17.51
C ARG A 37 1.72 -20.48 16.69
N ILE A 38 1.62 -20.25 15.39
CA ILE A 38 1.07 -21.23 14.45
C ILE A 38 1.94 -22.50 14.52
N LYS A 39 1.31 -23.67 14.52
CA LYS A 39 2.00 -24.97 14.66
C LYS A 39 2.96 -25.21 13.49
N ASP A 40 4.11 -25.75 13.80
CA ASP A 40 5.04 -26.23 12.78
C ASP A 40 4.36 -27.33 11.94
N GLY A 41 4.61 -27.31 10.63
CA GLY A 41 3.99 -28.24 9.67
C GLY A 41 2.77 -27.67 8.94
N VAL A 42 2.16 -26.59 9.45
CA VAL A 42 1.14 -25.85 8.68
C VAL A 42 1.76 -25.30 7.40
N LYS A 43 1.08 -25.51 6.27
CA LYS A 43 1.51 -25.08 4.94
C LYS A 43 0.68 -23.92 4.44
N ILE A 44 -0.62 -23.92 4.71
CA ILE A 44 -1.60 -23.01 4.15
C ILE A 44 -2.36 -22.30 5.27
N LEU A 45 -2.53 -21.01 5.15
CA LEU A 45 -3.44 -20.21 5.97
C LEU A 45 -4.71 -19.94 5.16
N ALA A 46 -5.84 -20.46 5.61
CA ALA A 46 -7.12 -20.25 4.94
C ALA A 46 -7.55 -18.79 5.04
N ALA A 47 -8.28 -18.31 4.03
CA ALA A 47 -8.78 -16.93 3.98
C ALA A 47 -9.52 -16.54 5.26
N ASN A 48 -9.23 -15.35 5.77
CA ASN A 48 -9.85 -14.78 6.97
C ASN A 48 -9.62 -15.61 8.26
N ALA A 49 -8.61 -16.45 8.33
CA ALA A 49 -8.43 -17.40 9.43
C ALA A 49 -8.45 -16.76 10.82
N PHE A 50 -7.91 -15.56 10.98
CA PHE A 50 -7.96 -14.75 12.21
C PHE A 50 -8.65 -13.39 12.03
N HIS A 51 -9.42 -13.21 10.94
CA HIS A 51 -10.09 -11.94 10.67
C HIS A 51 -10.84 -11.40 11.91
N ASN A 52 -10.60 -10.13 12.24
CA ASN A 52 -11.21 -9.42 13.36
C ASN A 52 -10.96 -10.09 14.73
N CYS A 53 -9.78 -10.71 14.93
CA CYS A 53 -9.40 -11.30 16.21
C CYS A 53 -8.91 -10.22 17.17
N GLN A 54 -9.74 -9.85 18.15
CA GLN A 54 -9.46 -8.75 19.07
C GLN A 54 -8.61 -9.17 20.30
N HIS A 55 -8.38 -10.45 20.49
CA HIS A 55 -7.55 -10.95 21.62
C HIS A 55 -6.07 -11.03 21.25
N LEU A 56 -5.77 -11.20 19.95
CA LEU A 56 -4.43 -11.44 19.45
C LEU A 56 -3.60 -10.16 19.48
N LYS A 57 -2.44 -10.20 20.16
CA LYS A 57 -1.44 -9.13 20.20
C LYS A 57 -0.15 -9.48 19.48
N SER A 58 0.21 -10.75 19.45
CA SER A 58 1.41 -11.22 18.78
C SER A 58 1.16 -12.51 18.04
N ILE A 59 1.66 -12.60 16.80
CA ILE A 59 1.56 -13.80 15.97
C ILE A 59 2.92 -14.20 15.41
N PHE A 60 3.21 -15.48 15.48
CA PHE A 60 4.39 -16.09 14.89
C PHE A 60 3.98 -17.11 13.82
N MET A 61 4.38 -16.86 12.56
CA MET A 61 4.23 -17.85 11.48
C MET A 61 5.52 -18.65 11.34
N PRO A 62 5.48 -19.98 11.41
CA PRO A 62 6.63 -20.83 11.17
C PRO A 62 7.00 -20.85 9.69
N ASP A 63 8.26 -21.19 9.39
CA ASP A 63 8.74 -21.24 8.00
C ASP A 63 8.16 -22.43 7.20
N SER A 64 7.32 -23.26 7.83
CA SER A 64 6.55 -24.27 7.13
C SER A 64 5.40 -23.68 6.30
N VAL A 65 4.92 -22.46 6.64
CA VAL A 65 3.86 -21.77 5.88
C VAL A 65 4.42 -21.27 4.55
N THR A 66 3.79 -21.70 3.46
CA THR A 66 4.21 -21.39 2.09
C THR A 66 3.12 -20.69 1.28
N GLU A 67 1.87 -20.71 1.77
CA GLU A 67 0.70 -20.18 1.07
C GLU A 67 -0.27 -19.55 2.08
N ASP A 68 -0.97 -18.53 1.65
CA ASP A 68 -2.14 -17.95 2.32
C ASP A 68 -3.22 -17.62 1.30
N GLU A 69 -4.47 -17.50 1.75
CA GLU A 69 -5.64 -17.21 0.92
C GLU A 69 -6.18 -15.79 1.16
N GLY A 70 -5.37 -14.89 1.71
CA GLY A 70 -5.69 -13.49 1.94
C GLY A 70 -6.47 -13.17 3.21
N SER A 71 -6.39 -11.90 3.62
CA SER A 71 -7.12 -11.30 4.76
C SER A 71 -6.92 -12.04 6.10
N ILE A 72 -5.79 -12.70 6.29
CA ILE A 72 -5.59 -13.64 7.41
C ILE A 72 -5.79 -12.97 8.77
N PHE A 73 -5.21 -11.78 8.97
CA PHE A 73 -5.30 -10.99 10.21
C PHE A 73 -6.00 -9.65 10.00
N GLU A 74 -6.78 -9.52 8.93
CA GLU A 74 -7.51 -8.29 8.66
C GLU A 74 -8.36 -7.86 9.87
N ASP A 75 -8.31 -6.55 10.20
CA ASP A 75 -9.00 -5.95 11.36
C ASP A 75 -8.63 -6.52 12.74
N CYS A 76 -7.47 -7.17 12.88
CA CYS A 76 -6.92 -7.53 14.19
C CYS A 76 -6.38 -6.27 14.88
N LYS A 77 -7.29 -5.40 15.37
CA LYS A 77 -6.95 -4.03 15.86
C LYS A 77 -6.02 -4.00 17.05
N ASN A 78 -5.92 -5.08 17.81
CA ASN A 78 -5.02 -5.19 18.96
C ASN A 78 -3.70 -5.93 18.64
N LEU A 79 -3.51 -6.37 17.39
CA LEU A 79 -2.26 -7.01 16.97
C LEU A 79 -1.13 -5.96 16.97
N GLU A 80 -0.10 -6.20 17.76
CA GLU A 80 1.02 -5.31 17.99
C GLU A 80 2.29 -5.78 17.25
N GLU A 81 2.47 -7.10 17.14
CA GLU A 81 3.68 -7.70 16.58
C GLU A 81 3.36 -8.91 15.71
N ALA A 82 4.08 -9.06 14.60
CA ALA A 82 3.94 -10.21 13.71
C ALA A 82 5.30 -10.66 13.17
N ARG A 83 5.49 -11.98 13.04
CA ARG A 83 6.56 -12.57 12.24
C ARG A 83 5.97 -13.33 11.08
N VAL A 84 6.40 -12.98 9.86
CA VAL A 84 5.97 -13.61 8.60
C VAL A 84 6.94 -14.73 8.22
N SER A 85 6.42 -15.83 7.67
CA SER A 85 7.23 -16.97 7.21
C SER A 85 8.24 -16.57 6.13
N ALA A 86 9.46 -17.08 6.22
CA ALA A 86 10.48 -16.91 5.18
C ALA A 86 10.13 -17.60 3.85
N ASN A 87 9.24 -18.59 3.88
CA ASN A 87 8.85 -19.37 2.71
C ASN A 87 7.53 -18.92 2.08
N LEU A 88 6.89 -17.91 2.64
CA LEU A 88 5.72 -17.26 2.06
C LEU A 88 6.20 -16.16 1.08
N LYS A 89 6.55 -16.57 -0.14
CA LYS A 89 7.20 -15.69 -1.11
C LYS A 89 6.37 -14.49 -1.55
N ASN A 90 5.10 -14.73 -1.79
CA ASN A 90 4.15 -13.74 -2.30
C ASN A 90 2.88 -13.80 -1.46
N PRO A 91 2.84 -13.07 -0.33
CA PRO A 91 1.63 -12.95 0.47
C PRO A 91 0.44 -12.46 -0.37
N ASP A 92 -0.73 -13.05 -0.15
CA ASP A 92 -1.96 -12.64 -0.82
C ASP A 92 -2.47 -11.29 -0.24
N VAL A 93 -3.64 -10.85 -0.63
CA VAL A 93 -4.21 -9.54 -0.32
C VAL A 93 -4.51 -9.36 1.17
N ALA A 94 -4.30 -8.15 1.68
CA ALA A 94 -4.85 -7.63 2.94
C ALA A 94 -4.44 -8.39 4.22
N MET A 95 -3.27 -9.07 4.23
CA MET A 95 -2.88 -9.93 5.37
C MET A 95 -3.00 -9.23 6.73
N PHE A 96 -2.56 -7.97 6.86
CA PHE A 96 -2.63 -7.16 8.09
C PHE A 96 -3.45 -5.88 7.91
N CYS A 97 -4.34 -5.82 6.91
CA CYS A 97 -5.19 -4.67 6.66
C CYS A 97 -5.98 -4.29 7.91
N GLY A 98 -5.99 -3.02 8.29
CA GLY A 98 -6.71 -2.54 9.47
C GLY A 98 -6.12 -2.91 10.84
N CYS A 99 -4.94 -3.52 10.89
CA CYS A 99 -4.24 -3.79 12.15
C CYS A 99 -3.67 -2.49 12.75
N SER A 100 -4.54 -1.65 13.29
CA SER A 100 -4.21 -0.28 13.70
C SER A 100 -3.21 -0.16 14.86
N SER A 101 -3.00 -1.22 15.65
CA SER A 101 -1.99 -1.27 16.71
C SER A 101 -0.67 -1.93 16.29
N LEU A 102 -0.58 -2.43 15.04
CA LEU A 102 0.61 -3.14 14.56
C LEU A 102 1.79 -2.16 14.47
N ARG A 103 2.81 -2.39 15.27
CA ARG A 103 3.99 -1.51 15.37
C ARG A 103 5.29 -2.18 14.94
N TYR A 104 5.31 -3.52 14.91
CA TYR A 104 6.48 -4.29 14.51
C TYR A 104 6.09 -5.48 13.65
N VAL A 105 6.74 -5.60 12.50
CA VAL A 105 6.61 -6.76 11.63
C VAL A 105 8.00 -7.24 11.23
N GLU A 106 8.28 -8.50 11.53
CA GLU A 106 9.49 -9.19 11.10
C GLU A 106 9.22 -9.88 9.76
N LEU A 107 9.67 -9.24 8.68
CA LEU A 107 9.68 -9.81 7.34
C LEU A 107 11.00 -10.55 7.12
N GLN A 108 10.95 -11.77 6.59
CA GLN A 108 12.11 -12.61 6.39
C GLN A 108 12.65 -12.51 4.97
N GLU A 109 13.96 -12.74 4.79
CA GLU A 109 14.53 -12.97 3.46
C GLU A 109 13.82 -14.18 2.80
N GLY A 110 13.50 -14.04 1.52
CA GLY A 110 12.71 -15.02 0.76
C GLY A 110 11.36 -14.50 0.30
N LEU A 111 10.79 -13.45 0.98
CA LEU A 111 9.65 -12.75 0.41
C LEU A 111 10.08 -12.03 -0.87
N GLU A 112 9.28 -12.17 -1.93
CA GLU A 112 9.52 -11.53 -3.23
C GLU A 112 8.59 -10.32 -3.45
N SER A 113 7.47 -10.26 -2.72
CA SER A 113 6.51 -9.15 -2.79
C SER A 113 5.92 -8.80 -1.43
N ILE A 114 5.44 -7.56 -1.35
CA ILE A 114 4.48 -7.13 -0.32
C ILE A 114 3.12 -7.05 -0.99
N GLY A 115 2.15 -7.84 -0.50
CA GLY A 115 0.83 -8.01 -1.10
C GLY A 115 0.01 -6.73 -1.15
N GLU A 116 -1.01 -6.73 -2.00
CA GLU A 116 -1.97 -5.63 -2.09
C GLU A 116 -2.69 -5.41 -0.75
N ASN A 117 -2.83 -4.16 -0.32
CA ASN A 117 -3.41 -3.77 0.99
C ASN A 117 -2.73 -4.40 2.22
N MET A 118 -1.55 -5.01 2.11
CA MET A 118 -0.97 -5.81 3.21
C MET A 118 -0.87 -5.04 4.53
N PHE A 119 -0.51 -3.76 4.49
CA PHE A 119 -0.39 -2.87 5.65
C PHE A 119 -1.32 -1.66 5.57
N TYR A 120 -2.39 -1.76 4.77
CA TYR A 120 -3.40 -0.70 4.70
C TYR A 120 -3.97 -0.40 6.09
N GLY A 121 -3.97 0.87 6.50
CA GLY A 121 -4.54 1.27 7.79
C GLY A 121 -3.75 0.83 9.04
N CYS A 122 -2.51 0.33 8.89
CA CYS A 122 -1.61 0.03 10.01
C CYS A 122 -1.04 1.32 10.61
N THR A 123 -1.88 2.09 11.31
CA THR A 123 -1.56 3.46 11.74
C THR A 123 -0.47 3.56 12.83
N ALA A 124 -0.19 2.46 13.54
CA ALA A 124 0.90 2.38 14.52
C ALA A 124 2.25 1.95 13.91
N LEU A 125 2.27 1.47 12.64
CA LEU A 125 3.47 0.98 11.95
C LEU A 125 4.28 2.17 11.42
N LYS A 126 5.30 2.57 12.17
CA LYS A 126 6.14 3.74 11.84
C LYS A 126 7.35 3.39 10.97
N HIS A 127 7.91 2.22 11.17
CA HIS A 127 9.11 1.73 10.51
C HIS A 127 8.92 0.29 10.10
N ILE A 128 9.45 -0.07 8.94
CA ILE A 128 9.49 -1.45 8.48
C ILE A 128 10.80 -1.69 7.71
N ALA A 129 11.46 -2.80 8.03
CA ALA A 129 12.63 -3.24 7.28
C ALA A 129 12.17 -4.18 6.16
N LEU A 130 12.43 -3.80 4.92
CA LEU A 130 12.14 -4.64 3.75
C LEU A 130 13.31 -5.61 3.52
N PRO A 131 13.05 -6.93 3.38
CA PRO A 131 14.04 -7.91 2.96
C PRO A 131 14.66 -7.54 1.60
N SER A 132 15.92 -7.88 1.40
CA SER A 132 16.63 -7.60 0.13
C SER A 132 16.06 -8.36 -1.09
N THR A 133 15.22 -9.34 -0.84
CA THR A 133 14.55 -10.17 -1.84
C THR A 133 13.26 -9.55 -2.41
N ILE A 134 12.75 -8.47 -1.81
CA ILE A 134 11.53 -7.80 -2.28
C ILE A 134 11.77 -7.16 -3.65
N LEU A 135 10.94 -7.53 -4.61
CA LEU A 135 10.93 -6.99 -5.97
C LEU A 135 9.71 -6.10 -6.24
N TYR A 136 8.58 -6.39 -5.57
CA TYR A 136 7.28 -5.78 -5.86
C TYR A 136 6.61 -5.28 -4.58
N LEU A 137 6.21 -4.02 -4.59
CA LEU A 137 5.24 -3.47 -3.65
C LEU A 137 3.92 -3.31 -4.42
N PHE A 138 2.91 -4.09 -4.07
CA PHE A 138 1.62 -4.02 -4.77
C PHE A 138 0.78 -2.82 -4.33
N GLY A 139 -0.41 -2.66 -4.92
CA GLY A 139 -1.27 -1.51 -4.66
C GLY A 139 -1.68 -1.37 -3.20
N ASP A 140 -1.87 -0.14 -2.75
CA ASP A 140 -2.33 0.19 -1.39
C ASP A 140 -1.48 -0.40 -0.24
N THR A 141 -0.30 -0.94 -0.55
CA THR A 141 0.52 -1.71 0.41
C THR A 141 0.69 -1.02 1.77
N PHE A 142 0.98 0.28 1.81
CA PHE A 142 1.11 1.08 3.02
C PHE A 142 0.08 2.22 3.08
N CYS A 143 -0.96 2.17 2.27
CA CYS A 143 -1.96 3.23 2.24
C CYS A 143 -2.56 3.47 3.63
N VAL A 144 -2.66 4.74 4.04
CA VAL A 144 -3.18 5.16 5.37
C VAL A 144 -2.40 4.54 6.54
N SER A 145 -1.15 4.15 6.35
CA SER A 145 -0.29 3.63 7.44
C SER A 145 0.44 4.75 8.18
N GLY A 146 1.03 4.38 9.33
CA GLY A 146 1.81 5.30 10.16
C GLY A 146 3.25 5.51 9.72
N ILE A 147 3.67 5.02 8.55
CA ILE A 147 5.06 5.05 8.09
C ILE A 147 5.64 6.46 8.12
N GLU A 148 6.73 6.63 8.88
CA GLU A 148 7.50 7.87 8.99
C GLU A 148 8.71 7.89 8.05
N ASP A 149 9.32 6.72 7.84
CA ASP A 149 10.41 6.50 6.88
C ASP A 149 10.38 5.06 6.36
N ILE A 150 10.88 4.88 5.16
CA ILE A 150 11.06 3.56 4.54
C ILE A 150 12.27 3.58 3.60
N ALA A 151 13.13 2.57 3.74
CA ALA A 151 14.26 2.36 2.85
C ALA A 151 13.88 1.39 1.72
N LEU A 152 13.65 1.94 0.54
CA LEU A 152 13.50 1.15 -0.68
C LEU A 152 14.89 0.81 -1.21
N HIS A 153 15.24 -0.49 -1.23
CA HIS A 153 16.55 -0.94 -1.69
C HIS A 153 16.63 -1.09 -3.21
N GLU A 154 17.85 -1.09 -3.74
CA GLU A 154 18.09 -1.46 -5.13
C GLU A 154 17.70 -2.94 -5.33
N GLY A 155 16.90 -3.22 -6.35
CA GLY A 155 16.27 -4.52 -6.61
C GLY A 155 14.75 -4.40 -6.76
N ILE A 156 14.11 -3.46 -6.06
CA ILE A 156 12.68 -3.18 -6.23
C ILE A 156 12.44 -2.71 -7.67
N LYS A 157 11.47 -3.35 -8.35
CA LYS A 157 11.12 -3.11 -9.75
C LYS A 157 9.81 -2.38 -9.93
N GLU A 158 8.88 -2.59 -9.01
CA GLU A 158 7.55 -2.02 -9.10
C GLU A 158 7.07 -1.47 -7.76
N ILE A 159 6.43 -0.30 -7.81
CA ILE A 159 5.70 0.31 -6.72
C ILE A 159 4.28 0.54 -7.22
N GLY A 160 3.31 -0.15 -6.62
CA GLY A 160 1.91 -0.15 -7.02
C GLY A 160 1.20 1.19 -6.82
N HIS A 161 -0.04 1.26 -7.28
CA HIS A 161 -0.89 2.43 -7.05
C HIS A 161 -1.15 2.62 -5.55
N ASP A 162 -1.33 3.87 -5.13
CA ASP A 162 -1.64 4.24 -3.73
C ASP A 162 -0.66 3.71 -2.66
N ALA A 163 0.52 3.23 -3.06
CA ALA A 163 1.41 2.49 -2.16
C ALA A 163 1.76 3.24 -0.88
N PHE A 164 1.85 4.57 -0.92
CA PHE A 164 2.10 5.43 0.24
C PHE A 164 1.05 6.54 0.38
N ASN A 165 -0.10 6.40 -0.26
CA ASN A 165 -1.17 7.37 -0.15
C ASN A 165 -1.70 7.41 1.29
N GLY A 166 -1.94 8.61 1.83
CA GLY A 166 -2.40 8.76 3.21
C GLY A 166 -1.35 8.47 4.29
N CYS A 167 -0.08 8.23 3.92
CA CYS A 167 1.03 8.14 4.88
C CYS A 167 1.43 9.54 5.37
N TYR A 168 0.59 10.16 6.20
CA TYR A 168 0.75 11.56 6.61
C TYR A 168 1.98 11.86 7.49
N HIS A 169 2.72 10.83 7.89
CA HIS A 169 3.97 10.97 8.65
C HIS A 169 5.23 10.75 7.80
N LEU A 170 5.06 10.27 6.56
CA LEU A 170 6.19 10.04 5.65
C LEU A 170 6.80 11.37 5.22
N LYS A 171 8.09 11.59 5.53
CA LYS A 171 8.77 12.86 5.24
C LYS A 171 9.36 12.92 3.85
N LYS A 172 9.92 11.81 3.38
CA LYS A 172 10.57 11.73 2.07
C LYS A 172 10.51 10.31 1.53
N LEU A 173 10.62 10.21 0.21
CA LEU A 173 10.71 8.92 -0.48
C LEU A 173 11.90 8.94 -1.44
N VAL A 174 12.71 7.87 -1.42
CA VAL A 174 13.80 7.69 -2.39
C VAL A 174 13.41 6.52 -3.29
N ILE A 175 13.25 6.79 -4.58
CA ILE A 175 12.93 5.76 -5.58
C ILE A 175 14.25 5.19 -6.12
N PRO A 176 14.51 3.88 -5.97
CA PRO A 176 15.71 3.21 -6.45
C PRO A 176 15.88 3.29 -7.97
N SER A 177 17.11 3.09 -8.43
CA SER A 177 17.43 3.12 -9.86
C SER A 177 16.81 1.94 -10.64
N THR A 178 16.47 0.86 -9.94
CA THR A 178 15.92 -0.39 -10.49
C THR A 178 14.42 -0.35 -10.73
N VAL A 179 13.71 0.69 -10.21
CA VAL A 179 12.26 0.80 -10.37
C VAL A 179 11.92 1.09 -11.83
N GLU A 180 11.11 0.21 -12.42
CA GLU A 180 10.65 0.26 -13.80
C GLU A 180 9.22 0.77 -13.91
N HIS A 181 8.37 0.48 -12.90
CA HIS A 181 6.96 0.85 -12.88
C HIS A 181 6.54 1.50 -11.57
N ILE A 182 5.76 2.55 -11.67
CA ILE A 182 5.12 3.23 -10.54
C ILE A 182 3.64 3.45 -10.90
N GLY A 183 2.75 2.98 -10.01
CA GLY A 183 1.32 3.21 -10.13
C GLY A 183 0.92 4.65 -9.82
N SER A 184 -0.31 4.99 -10.16
CA SER A 184 -0.92 6.30 -9.83
C SER A 184 -1.04 6.48 -8.32
N TRP A 185 -1.16 7.72 -7.87
CA TRP A 185 -1.45 8.05 -6.47
C TRP A 185 -0.38 7.62 -5.47
N LEU A 186 0.85 7.50 -5.95
CA LEU A 186 1.99 6.98 -5.18
C LEU A 186 2.05 7.55 -3.75
N VAL A 187 1.91 8.86 -3.61
CA VAL A 187 1.91 9.57 -2.34
C VAL A 187 1.07 10.83 -2.47
N GLN A 188 0.23 11.07 -1.49
CA GLN A 188 -0.45 12.36 -1.35
C GLN A 188 0.45 13.32 -0.57
N GLY A 189 0.80 14.45 -1.19
CA GLY A 189 1.57 15.49 -0.53
C GLY A 189 0.85 16.02 0.70
N HIS A 190 1.57 16.15 1.81
CA HIS A 190 1.07 16.72 3.05
C HIS A 190 2.09 17.71 3.62
N LYS A 191 1.71 18.44 4.67
CA LYS A 191 2.49 19.56 5.20
C LYS A 191 3.94 19.19 5.55
N GLU A 192 4.17 18.00 6.08
CA GLU A 192 5.49 17.53 6.52
C GLU A 192 6.28 16.83 5.41
N PHE A 193 5.66 16.53 4.26
CA PHE A 193 6.35 15.83 3.17
C PHE A 193 7.36 16.75 2.47
N GLU A 194 8.60 16.33 2.44
CA GLU A 194 9.73 17.07 1.87
C GLU A 194 9.92 16.79 0.38
N GLY A 195 9.45 15.61 -0.09
CA GLY A 195 9.46 15.27 -1.51
C GLY A 195 10.04 13.92 -1.86
N ILE A 196 10.20 13.71 -3.16
CA ILE A 196 10.72 12.48 -3.76
C ILE A 196 12.10 12.75 -4.37
N THR A 197 13.06 11.86 -4.07
CA THR A 197 14.30 11.75 -4.81
C THR A 197 14.20 10.54 -5.73
N CYS A 198 14.29 10.73 -7.03
CA CYS A 198 14.21 9.65 -8.01
C CYS A 198 15.59 9.36 -8.60
N LYS A 199 16.01 8.08 -8.50
CA LYS A 199 17.25 7.58 -9.12
C LYS A 199 16.96 6.79 -10.41
N SER A 200 15.71 6.37 -10.63
CA SER A 200 15.34 5.64 -11.84
C SER A 200 15.32 6.54 -13.06
N SER A 201 15.87 6.06 -14.18
CA SER A 201 15.82 6.76 -15.46
C SER A 201 14.44 6.72 -16.14
N LYS A 202 13.49 5.96 -15.57
CA LYS A 202 12.11 5.87 -16.09
C LYS A 202 11.24 7.05 -15.69
N PHE A 203 11.68 7.82 -14.68
CA PHE A 203 10.92 8.91 -14.11
C PHE A 203 11.83 10.13 -13.92
N ARG A 204 11.22 11.30 -13.82
CA ARG A 204 11.89 12.55 -13.47
C ARG A 204 11.12 13.31 -12.41
N VAL A 205 11.84 14.14 -11.68
CA VAL A 205 11.25 15.10 -10.74
C VAL A 205 11.39 16.50 -11.34
N GLU A 206 10.28 17.21 -11.46
CA GLU A 206 10.20 18.56 -12.01
C GLU A 206 9.14 19.33 -11.23
N ASP A 207 9.45 20.52 -10.73
CA ASP A 207 8.53 21.43 -10.03
C ASP A 207 7.67 20.74 -8.95
N GLU A 208 8.30 19.99 -8.04
CA GLU A 208 7.64 19.24 -6.97
C GLU A 208 6.62 18.20 -7.47
N ALA A 209 6.87 17.64 -8.65
CA ALA A 209 6.10 16.57 -9.25
C ALA A 209 6.99 15.41 -9.71
N LEU A 210 6.46 14.18 -9.62
CA LEU A 210 7.03 12.97 -10.21
C LEU A 210 6.33 12.70 -11.54
N ILE A 211 7.09 12.53 -12.61
CA ILE A 211 6.59 12.41 -13.97
C ILE A 211 7.20 11.17 -14.63
N SER A 212 6.38 10.38 -15.31
CA SER A 212 6.83 9.28 -16.17
C SER A 212 7.55 9.83 -17.41
N ASN A 213 8.72 9.30 -17.72
CA ASN A 213 9.46 9.69 -18.92
C ASN A 213 8.90 9.06 -20.19
N GLU A 214 8.16 7.97 -20.09
CA GLU A 214 7.59 7.27 -21.25
C GLU A 214 6.31 7.96 -21.77
N GLU A 215 5.45 8.40 -20.84
CA GLU A 215 4.13 8.92 -21.19
C GLU A 215 3.96 10.41 -20.89
N ASP A 216 5.00 11.07 -20.35
CA ASP A 216 4.90 12.41 -19.79
C ASP A 216 3.71 12.57 -18.82
N SER A 217 3.44 11.49 -18.05
CA SER A 217 2.32 11.42 -17.12
C SER A 217 2.71 11.89 -15.71
N LEU A 218 1.89 12.76 -15.13
CA LEU A 218 1.98 13.13 -13.72
C LEU A 218 1.58 11.94 -12.85
N LEU A 219 2.47 11.51 -11.95
CA LEU A 219 2.28 10.37 -11.05
C LEU A 219 2.09 10.80 -9.59
N ALA A 220 2.69 11.91 -9.18
CA ALA A 220 2.53 12.49 -7.85
C ALA A 220 2.89 13.99 -7.90
N CYS A 221 2.26 14.79 -7.03
CA CYS A 221 2.59 16.17 -6.81
C CYS A 221 2.54 16.49 -5.31
N TRP A 222 3.59 17.17 -4.79
CA TRP A 222 3.71 17.46 -3.34
C TRP A 222 3.94 18.93 -3.04
N THR A 223 3.63 19.82 -3.99
CA THR A 223 3.79 21.25 -3.78
C THR A 223 3.02 21.75 -2.56
N LYS A 224 3.57 22.75 -1.90
CA LYS A 224 2.92 23.45 -0.76
C LYS A 224 2.22 24.75 -1.19
N MET A 225 2.26 25.03 -2.49
CA MET A 225 1.66 26.24 -3.07
C MET A 225 0.16 26.05 -3.26
N THR A 226 -0.61 27.11 -3.01
CA THR A 226 -2.04 27.17 -3.30
C THR A 226 -2.31 27.45 -4.77
N GLU A 227 -1.38 28.09 -5.46
CA GLU A 227 -1.39 28.29 -6.91
C GLU A 227 -0.25 27.47 -7.52
N TYR A 228 -0.57 26.58 -8.44
CA TYR A 228 0.40 25.66 -9.04
C TYR A 228 0.32 25.69 -10.55
N HIS A 229 1.47 25.89 -11.19
CA HIS A 229 1.64 25.76 -12.62
C HIS A 229 2.09 24.34 -12.94
N LEU A 230 1.28 23.65 -13.73
CA LEU A 230 1.62 22.30 -14.17
C LEU A 230 2.93 22.34 -14.98
N PRO A 231 3.92 21.48 -14.71
CA PRO A 231 5.16 21.46 -15.48
C PRO A 231 4.91 21.36 -16.97
N ALA A 232 5.64 22.14 -17.77
CA ALA A 232 5.46 22.23 -19.20
C ALA A 232 5.64 20.89 -19.94
N SER A 233 6.37 19.97 -19.33
CA SER A 233 6.65 18.65 -19.86
C SER A 233 5.51 17.65 -19.66
N VAL A 234 4.53 17.94 -18.80
CA VAL A 234 3.40 17.05 -18.54
C VAL A 234 2.39 17.11 -19.68
N LYS A 235 2.03 15.94 -20.20
CA LYS A 235 0.99 15.76 -21.22
C LYS A 235 -0.23 15.00 -20.70
N ASN A 236 -0.04 14.20 -19.66
CA ASN A 236 -1.11 13.38 -19.11
C ASN A 236 -1.19 13.60 -17.59
N ILE A 237 -2.41 13.80 -17.08
CA ILE A 237 -2.67 13.87 -15.64
C ILE A 237 -3.40 12.57 -15.26
N ARG A 238 -2.70 11.63 -14.64
CA ARG A 238 -3.28 10.35 -14.19
C ARG A 238 -3.43 10.27 -12.68
N SER A 239 -2.82 11.19 -11.96
CA SER A 239 -2.77 11.17 -10.50
C SER A 239 -3.27 12.49 -9.92
N VAL A 240 -3.65 12.42 -8.65
CA VAL A 240 -4.18 13.54 -7.89
C VAL A 240 -3.11 14.61 -7.70
N LEU A 241 -3.53 15.83 -7.90
CA LEU A 241 -2.83 17.00 -7.41
C LEU A 241 -2.99 17.09 -5.88
N ASN A 242 -1.98 17.64 -5.22
CA ASN A 242 -2.00 17.84 -3.78
C ASN A 242 -3.26 18.61 -3.32
N ASN A 243 -3.80 18.22 -2.16
CA ASN A 243 -4.95 18.85 -1.49
C ASN A 243 -4.77 20.34 -1.14
N GLN A 244 -3.56 20.90 -1.26
CA GLN A 244 -3.31 22.29 -0.95
C GLN A 244 -3.51 23.22 -2.14
N ILE A 245 -3.58 22.69 -3.36
CA ILE A 245 -3.74 23.48 -4.58
C ILE A 245 -5.18 23.99 -4.66
N GLU A 246 -5.32 25.30 -4.66
CA GLU A 246 -6.59 26.00 -4.88
C GLU A 246 -6.79 26.40 -6.35
N THR A 247 -5.71 26.76 -7.03
CA THR A 247 -5.72 27.11 -8.46
C THR A 247 -4.64 26.33 -9.18
N LEU A 248 -5.07 25.56 -10.20
CA LEU A 248 -4.18 24.89 -11.14
C LEU A 248 -4.10 25.68 -12.44
N TYR A 249 -2.89 26.04 -12.85
CA TYR A 249 -2.63 26.64 -14.15
C TYR A 249 -2.12 25.55 -15.12
N ILE A 250 -2.78 25.43 -16.26
CA ILE A 250 -2.41 24.51 -17.35
C ILE A 250 -2.04 25.39 -18.56
N ASP A 251 -0.74 25.58 -18.72
CA ASP A 251 -0.21 26.48 -19.75
C ASP A 251 0.14 25.76 -21.06
N ASN A 252 0.14 24.42 -21.05
CA ASN A 252 0.50 23.57 -22.19
C ASN A 252 -0.65 22.66 -22.61
N PRO A 253 -0.67 22.24 -23.89
CA PRO A 253 -1.61 21.22 -24.34
C PRO A 253 -1.45 19.91 -23.55
N LEU A 254 -2.57 19.36 -23.12
CA LEU A 254 -2.65 18.02 -22.52
C LEU A 254 -3.25 17.05 -23.52
N ASP A 255 -2.71 15.84 -23.55
CA ASP A 255 -3.25 14.73 -24.32
C ASP A 255 -4.42 14.08 -23.58
N GLU A 256 -4.27 13.90 -22.24
CA GLU A 256 -5.29 13.25 -21.41
C GLU A 256 -5.33 13.82 -19.98
N ILE A 257 -6.56 13.91 -19.46
CA ILE A 257 -6.83 14.04 -18.02
C ILE A 257 -7.61 12.80 -17.63
N GLY A 258 -7.01 11.95 -16.80
CA GLY A 258 -7.62 10.71 -16.35
C GLY A 258 -8.89 10.94 -15.53
N PHE A 259 -9.75 9.92 -15.48
CA PHE A 259 -11.04 9.97 -14.79
C PHE A 259 -10.90 10.37 -13.30
N GLU A 260 -9.83 9.94 -12.66
CA GLU A 260 -9.57 10.15 -11.23
C GLU A 260 -8.59 11.29 -10.95
N ALA A 261 -8.18 12.05 -11.94
CA ALA A 261 -7.10 13.04 -11.85
C ALA A 261 -7.29 14.09 -10.74
N PHE A 262 -8.52 14.37 -10.34
CA PHE A 262 -8.87 15.37 -9.33
C PHE A 262 -9.65 14.81 -8.13
N ILE A 263 -9.78 13.51 -8.00
CA ILE A 263 -10.39 12.89 -6.81
C ILE A 263 -9.54 13.27 -5.58
N GLY A 264 -10.19 13.73 -4.51
CA GLY A 264 -9.50 14.15 -3.28
C GLY A 264 -8.83 15.53 -3.33
N CYS A 265 -8.88 16.26 -4.46
CA CYS A 265 -8.41 17.64 -4.53
C CYS A 265 -9.42 18.60 -3.89
N SER A 266 -9.69 18.41 -2.59
CA SER A 266 -10.77 19.12 -1.87
C SER A 266 -10.61 20.64 -1.83
N SER A 267 -9.39 21.16 -1.96
CA SER A 267 -9.10 22.60 -1.99
C SER A 267 -9.17 23.22 -3.38
N LEU A 268 -9.24 22.41 -4.45
CA LEU A 268 -9.20 22.91 -5.82
C LEU A 268 -10.48 23.67 -6.19
N LYS A 269 -10.35 24.97 -6.38
CA LYS A 269 -11.45 25.90 -6.70
C LYS A 269 -11.47 26.28 -8.18
N LYS A 270 -10.28 26.30 -8.82
CA LYS A 270 -10.13 26.83 -10.17
C LYS A 270 -9.09 26.04 -10.97
N ILE A 271 -9.43 25.72 -12.19
CA ILE A 271 -8.48 25.28 -13.21
C ILE A 271 -8.43 26.37 -14.29
N ALA A 272 -7.28 26.97 -14.47
CA ALA A 272 -7.05 28.02 -15.45
C ALA A 272 -6.26 27.46 -16.64
N TYR A 273 -6.83 27.57 -17.83
CA TYR A 273 -6.16 27.17 -19.07
C TYR A 273 -5.76 28.39 -19.88
N ASN A 274 -4.63 28.29 -20.53
CA ASN A 274 -4.35 29.20 -21.67
C ASN A 274 -5.33 28.87 -22.81
N ALA A 275 -5.86 29.89 -23.50
CA ALA A 275 -6.88 29.74 -24.56
C ALA A 275 -6.49 28.81 -25.72
N THR A 276 -5.20 28.45 -25.84
CA THR A 276 -4.67 27.55 -26.86
C THR A 276 -4.62 26.08 -26.42
N VAL A 277 -4.87 25.78 -25.14
CA VAL A 277 -4.82 24.42 -24.61
C VAL A 277 -5.99 23.59 -25.12
N ARG A 278 -5.71 22.53 -25.83
CA ARG A 278 -6.70 21.52 -26.22
C ARG A 278 -6.67 20.38 -25.21
N ILE A 279 -7.79 20.16 -24.53
CA ILE A 279 -8.00 18.96 -23.71
C ILE A 279 -8.70 17.95 -24.61
N ASN A 280 -8.15 16.75 -24.74
CA ASN A 280 -8.75 15.71 -25.55
C ASN A 280 -10.12 15.31 -24.96
N LYS A 281 -11.12 15.02 -25.80
CA LYS A 281 -12.54 14.88 -25.39
C LYS A 281 -12.89 13.75 -24.44
N SER A 282 -11.92 12.93 -24.05
CA SER A 282 -12.09 11.88 -23.02
C SER A 282 -11.96 12.39 -21.58
N ALA A 283 -11.58 13.64 -21.36
CA ALA A 283 -11.45 14.21 -20.04
C ALA A 283 -12.82 14.51 -19.42
N ASN A 284 -13.32 13.59 -18.63
CA ASN A 284 -14.51 13.83 -17.81
C ASN A 284 -14.12 14.67 -16.58
N LEU A 285 -14.34 15.98 -16.68
CA LEU A 285 -14.23 16.89 -15.54
C LEU A 285 -15.45 16.66 -14.61
N TYR A 286 -15.40 15.66 -13.76
CA TYR A 286 -16.38 15.53 -12.67
C TYR A 286 -16.05 16.54 -11.57
N ARG A 287 -16.89 17.56 -11.42
CA ARG A 287 -16.93 18.36 -10.21
C ARG A 287 -17.40 17.44 -9.07
N SER A 288 -16.51 17.17 -8.09
CA SER A 288 -16.97 16.75 -6.76
C SER A 288 -17.69 17.96 -6.16
N GLY A 289 -19.02 17.83 -6.00
CA GLY A 289 -19.87 18.78 -5.29
C GLY A 289 -19.63 18.75 -3.80
#